data_f1a9b414d9427b27b2b4c4796f2a513c
#
_entry.id   f1a9b414d9427b27b2b4c4796f2a513c
#
_cell.length_a   1.000
_cell.length_b   1.000
_cell.length_c   1.000
_cell.angle_alpha   90.00
_cell.angle_beta   90.00
_cell.angle_gamma   90.00
#
_symmetry.space_group_name_H-M   'P 1'
#
loop_
_entity.id
_entity.type
_entity.pdbx_description
1 polymer ?
#
loop_
_entity_poly.entity_id
_entity_poly.type
_entity_poly.pdbx_seq_one_letter_code
_entity_poly.pdbx_strand_id
1 'polypeptide(L)'
;EAWLKLVAQIEKVRGSRGYTDRSGRPRAPEMLLDRLKENNLRNLCNNAVAVGGTFGARHYLPSIDLIGNPRLDLVMDAHSGQGHRPIAIDTLIHKLDPALKPAKRGEPFQVVVHTLYRQKSFFTEANDGTLYADEVECLLDLHEARLEQQALEFLEKLTPRKNS
;
A
#
# COMPACT_ATOMS: atom_id res chain seq x y z
N GLU A 1 -23.35 -3.80 4.40
CA GLU A 1 -23.83 -3.89 2.97
C GLU A 1 -23.34 -2.72 2.10
N ALA A 2 -23.47 -1.46 2.55
CA ALA A 2 -23.00 -0.29 1.79
C ALA A 2 -21.48 -0.28 1.60
N TRP A 3 -20.72 -0.68 2.61
CA TRP A 3 -19.25 -0.82 2.54
C TRP A 3 -18.83 -1.84 1.47
N LEU A 4 -19.44 -3.01 1.44
CA LEU A 4 -19.12 -4.05 0.45
C LEU A 4 -19.43 -3.61 -0.99
N LYS A 5 -20.50 -2.84 -1.19
CA LYS A 5 -20.83 -2.24 -2.48
C LYS A 5 -19.78 -1.19 -2.90
N LEU A 6 -19.32 -0.37 -1.95
CA LEU A 6 -18.29 0.62 -2.19
C LEU A 6 -16.97 -0.07 -2.56
N VAL A 7 -16.54 -1.08 -1.80
CA VAL A 7 -15.34 -1.87 -2.09
C VAL A 7 -15.40 -2.46 -3.49
N ALA A 8 -16.51 -3.09 -3.86
CA ALA A 8 -16.69 -3.68 -5.19
C ALA A 8 -16.63 -2.66 -6.35
N GLN A 9 -17.01 -1.42 -6.10
CA GLN A 9 -16.88 -0.34 -7.10
C GLN A 9 -15.42 0.14 -7.21
N ILE A 10 -14.73 0.26 -6.09
CA ILE A 10 -13.36 0.75 -6.05
C ILE A 10 -12.38 -0.29 -6.61
N GLU A 11 -12.61 -1.56 -6.36
CA GLU A 11 -11.81 -2.66 -6.93
C GLU A 11 -11.76 -2.64 -8.46
N LYS A 12 -12.78 -2.11 -9.12
CA LYS A 12 -12.81 -1.96 -10.60
C LYS A 12 -11.79 -0.96 -11.14
N VAL A 13 -11.36 0.00 -10.31
CA VAL A 13 -10.40 1.06 -10.67
C VAL A 13 -9.06 0.88 -9.98
N ARG A 14 -8.80 -0.31 -9.44
CA ARG A 14 -7.61 -0.66 -8.69
C ARG A 14 -7.07 -2.02 -9.12
N GLY A 15 -5.80 -2.08 -9.45
CA GLY A 15 -5.05 -3.33 -9.68
C GLY A 15 -4.09 -3.60 -8.53
N SER A 16 -3.77 -4.87 -8.27
CA SER A 16 -2.82 -5.25 -7.24
C SER A 16 -1.87 -6.32 -7.75
N ARG A 17 -0.59 -6.21 -7.38
CA ARG A 17 0.45 -7.19 -7.71
C ARG A 17 1.30 -7.48 -6.49
N GLY A 18 1.36 -8.75 -6.09
CA GLY A 18 2.10 -9.21 -4.94
C GLY A 18 3.51 -9.68 -5.28
N TYR A 19 4.43 -9.51 -4.34
CA TYR A 19 5.81 -9.95 -4.42
C TYR A 19 6.22 -10.70 -3.16
N THR A 20 7.07 -11.69 -3.33
CA THR A 20 7.56 -12.54 -2.24
C THR A 20 9.03 -12.89 -2.41
N ASP A 21 9.70 -13.15 -1.31
CA ASP A 21 11.03 -13.77 -1.28
C ASP A 21 10.89 -15.24 -0.88
N ARG A 22 11.26 -16.14 -1.80
CA ARG A 22 11.18 -17.59 -1.58
C ARG A 22 12.39 -18.17 -0.86
N SER A 23 13.39 -17.34 -0.54
CA SER A 23 14.60 -17.79 0.17
C SER A 23 14.35 -18.16 1.65
N GLY A 24 13.17 -17.87 2.17
CA GLY A 24 12.81 -18.08 3.57
C GLY A 24 13.49 -17.12 4.55
N ARG A 25 14.22 -16.11 4.07
CA ARG A 25 14.82 -15.09 4.93
C ARG A 25 13.74 -14.17 5.47
N PRO A 26 13.67 -13.96 6.80
CA PRO A 26 12.75 -13.00 7.36
C PRO A 26 13.10 -11.60 6.87
N ARG A 27 12.08 -10.83 6.47
CA ARG A 27 12.22 -9.43 6.05
C ARG A 27 11.28 -8.58 6.86
N ALA A 28 11.85 -7.62 7.56
CA ALA A 28 11.05 -6.60 8.21
C ALA A 28 10.55 -5.61 7.15
N PRO A 29 9.23 -5.36 7.06
CA PRO A 29 8.68 -4.37 6.13
C PRO A 29 9.25 -2.97 6.37
N GLU A 30 9.60 -2.65 7.61
CA GLU A 30 10.24 -1.39 8.00
C GLU A 30 11.58 -1.19 7.25
N MET A 31 12.36 -2.25 7.11
CA MET A 31 13.62 -2.19 6.36
C MET A 31 13.39 -1.88 4.88
N LEU A 32 12.34 -2.42 4.29
CA LEU A 32 11.95 -2.10 2.90
C LEU A 32 11.46 -0.66 2.78
N LEU A 33 10.74 -0.17 3.78
CA LEU A 33 10.29 1.21 3.84
C LEU A 33 11.47 2.18 3.97
N ASP A 34 12.46 1.87 4.78
CA ASP A 34 13.68 2.66 4.92
C ASP A 34 14.47 2.71 3.59
N ARG A 35 14.59 1.58 2.91
CA ARG A 35 15.20 1.53 1.57
C ARG A 35 14.44 2.37 0.54
N LEU A 36 13.12 2.39 0.61
CA LEU A 36 12.30 3.23 -0.26
C LEU A 36 12.59 4.71 -0.04
N LYS A 37 12.76 5.12 1.21
CA LYS A 37 13.10 6.49 1.59
C LYS A 37 14.52 6.87 1.14
N GLU A 38 15.52 6.04 1.46
CA GLU A 38 16.93 6.31 1.19
C GLU A 38 17.25 6.42 -0.31
N ASN A 39 16.66 5.58 -1.14
CA ASN A 39 17.00 5.48 -2.54
C ASN A 39 16.18 6.40 -3.46
N ASN A 40 15.32 7.25 -2.93
CA ASN A 40 14.40 8.05 -3.74
C ASN A 40 13.61 7.21 -4.78
N LEU A 41 13.33 5.96 -4.43
CA LEU A 41 12.72 5.00 -5.36
C LEU A 41 11.33 5.43 -5.83
N ARG A 42 10.68 6.34 -5.08
CA ARG A 42 9.39 6.94 -5.44
C ARG A 42 9.38 7.60 -6.81
N ASN A 43 10.51 8.07 -7.30
CA ASN A 43 10.63 8.78 -8.57
C ASN A 43 11.12 7.89 -9.73
N LEU A 44 11.44 6.63 -9.48
CA LEU A 44 12.04 5.75 -10.48
C LEU A 44 11.13 5.40 -11.64
N CYS A 45 9.84 5.44 -11.42
CA CYS A 45 8.83 5.09 -12.43
C CYS A 45 8.20 6.33 -13.09
N ASN A 46 8.72 7.53 -12.83
CA ASN A 46 8.08 8.80 -13.14
C ASN A 46 6.67 8.96 -12.52
N ASN A 47 6.32 8.06 -11.61
CA ASN A 47 5.05 8.06 -10.89
C ASN A 47 5.32 8.25 -9.41
N ALA A 48 4.45 8.98 -8.74
CA ALA A 48 4.46 9.04 -7.29
C ALA A 48 4.14 7.67 -6.70
N VAL A 49 4.95 7.22 -5.75
CA VAL A 49 4.74 5.98 -4.99
C VAL A 49 4.46 6.35 -3.55
N ALA A 50 3.29 5.96 -3.05
CA ALA A 50 2.84 6.21 -1.69
C ALA A 50 2.84 4.93 -0.87
N VAL A 51 2.99 5.09 0.44
CA VAL A 51 2.88 4.00 1.41
C VAL A 51 1.42 3.87 1.83
N GLY A 52 0.86 2.69 1.64
CA GLY A 52 -0.49 2.32 2.06
C GLY A 52 -0.51 1.27 3.17
N GLY A 53 -1.60 0.53 3.25
CA GLY A 53 -1.76 -0.57 4.17
C GLY A 53 -1.60 -0.19 5.64
N THR A 54 -1.03 -1.09 6.41
CA THR A 54 -0.83 -0.91 7.84
C THR A 54 0.11 0.27 8.15
N PHE A 55 1.18 0.44 7.36
CA PHE A 55 2.12 1.55 7.56
C PHE A 55 1.52 2.90 7.17
N GLY A 56 0.68 2.94 6.13
CA GLY A 56 -0.12 4.12 5.79
C GLY A 56 -1.14 4.45 6.87
N ALA A 57 -1.88 3.44 7.35
CA ALA A 57 -2.84 3.61 8.43
C ALA A 57 -2.18 4.12 9.73
N ARG A 58 -0.98 3.63 10.07
CA ARG A 58 -0.21 4.12 11.23
C ARG A 58 0.21 5.58 11.12
N HIS A 59 0.39 6.09 9.93
CA HIS A 59 0.64 7.51 9.73
C HIS A 59 -0.53 8.36 10.26
N TYR A 60 -1.76 7.90 10.03
CA TYR A 60 -2.98 8.59 10.48
C TYR A 60 -3.42 8.19 11.88
N LEU A 61 -3.19 6.94 12.27
CA LEU A 61 -3.51 6.37 13.58
C LEU A 61 -2.29 5.65 14.16
N PRO A 62 -1.38 6.37 14.85
CA PRO A 62 -0.13 5.79 15.37
C PRO A 62 -0.31 4.64 16.36
N SER A 63 -1.48 4.52 16.99
CA SER A 63 -1.82 3.47 17.95
C SER A 63 -2.25 2.15 17.32
N ILE A 64 -2.39 2.09 15.98
CA ILE A 64 -2.83 0.85 15.33
C ILE A 64 -1.79 -0.27 15.51
N ASP A 65 -2.24 -1.43 15.95
CA ASP A 65 -1.37 -2.57 16.19
C ASP A 65 -0.94 -3.25 14.88
N LEU A 66 0.35 -3.56 14.78
CA LEU A 66 0.89 -4.43 13.75
C LEU A 66 0.81 -5.89 14.24
N ILE A 67 -0.22 -6.60 13.82
CA ILE A 67 -0.43 -8.00 14.19
C ILE A 67 0.01 -8.93 13.06
N GLY A 68 0.68 -10.02 13.39
CA GLY A 68 1.11 -11.04 12.44
C GLY A 68 2.38 -10.66 11.67
N ASN A 69 2.48 -11.11 10.42
CA ASN A 69 3.54 -10.73 9.49
C ASN A 69 3.04 -9.57 8.63
N PRO A 70 3.29 -8.32 9.01
CA PRO A 70 2.84 -7.18 8.24
C PRO A 70 3.55 -7.19 6.88
N ARG A 71 2.77 -6.93 5.83
CA ARG A 71 3.29 -6.71 4.48
C ARG A 71 3.46 -5.22 4.23
N LEU A 72 4.34 -4.86 3.31
CA LEU A 72 4.43 -3.49 2.83
C LEU A 72 3.47 -3.30 1.66
N ASP A 73 2.52 -2.40 1.79
CA ASP A 73 1.62 -1.98 0.72
C ASP A 73 2.12 -0.66 0.13
N LEU A 74 2.32 -0.64 -1.19
CA LEU A 74 2.67 0.54 -1.96
C LEU A 74 1.53 0.88 -2.90
N VAL A 75 1.27 2.16 -3.09
CA VAL A 75 0.19 2.67 -3.94
C VAL A 75 0.78 3.57 -5.02
N MET A 76 0.44 3.30 -6.27
CA MET A 76 0.87 4.08 -7.43
C MET A 76 -0.34 4.59 -8.20
N ASP A 77 -0.25 5.83 -8.67
CA ASP A 77 -1.24 6.41 -9.57
C ASP A 77 -0.88 6.11 -11.03
N ALA A 78 -1.76 5.43 -11.75
CA ALA A 78 -1.57 5.08 -13.15
C ALA A 78 -1.56 6.29 -14.08
N HIS A 79 -2.12 7.42 -13.66
CA HIS A 79 -2.23 8.64 -14.46
C HIS A 79 -1.11 9.66 -14.23
N SER A 80 -0.30 9.47 -13.20
CA SER A 80 0.81 10.38 -12.88
C SER A 80 2.08 10.03 -13.65
N GLY A 81 2.02 9.96 -14.98
CA GLY A 81 3.18 9.65 -15.80
C GLY A 81 2.84 8.96 -17.11
N GLN A 82 3.85 8.70 -17.93
CA GLN A 82 3.66 8.02 -19.21
C GLN A 82 3.33 6.54 -19.03
N GLY A 83 2.07 6.23 -18.92
CA GLY A 83 1.54 4.89 -19.04
C GLY A 83 2.13 3.91 -18.02
N HIS A 84 1.29 3.39 -17.18
CA HIS A 84 1.66 2.37 -16.21
C HIS A 84 2.14 1.10 -16.93
N ARG A 85 3.46 0.91 -16.97
CA ARG A 85 4.05 -0.29 -17.56
C ARG A 85 4.35 -1.29 -16.44
N PRO A 86 3.93 -2.56 -16.57
CA PRO A 86 4.30 -3.62 -15.60
C PRO A 86 5.80 -3.72 -15.35
N ILE A 87 6.61 -3.43 -16.37
CA ILE A 87 8.07 -3.40 -16.28
C ILE A 87 8.57 -2.36 -15.27
N ALA A 88 7.93 -1.20 -15.17
CA ALA A 88 8.32 -0.16 -14.22
C ALA A 88 8.12 -0.60 -12.76
N ILE A 89 7.05 -1.33 -12.46
CA ILE A 89 6.80 -1.88 -11.12
C ILE A 89 7.86 -2.92 -10.78
N ASP A 90 8.12 -3.86 -11.65
CA ASP A 90 9.11 -4.91 -11.42
C ASP A 90 10.52 -4.31 -11.22
N THR A 91 10.85 -3.23 -11.94
CA THR A 91 12.10 -2.49 -11.78
C THR A 91 12.18 -1.81 -10.42
N LEU A 92 11.09 -1.17 -9.98
CA LEU A 92 10.98 -0.56 -8.65
C LEU A 92 11.22 -1.60 -7.56
N ILE A 93 10.52 -2.72 -7.63
CA ILE A 93 10.63 -3.79 -6.64
C ILE A 93 12.01 -4.43 -6.65
N HIS A 94 12.61 -4.67 -7.82
CA HIS A 94 13.96 -5.20 -7.93
C HIS A 94 15.01 -4.28 -7.31
N LYS A 95 14.85 -2.97 -7.44
CA LYS A 95 15.73 -1.99 -6.80
C LYS A 95 15.49 -1.88 -5.30
N LEU A 96 14.25 -2.03 -4.88
CA LEU A 96 13.91 -2.09 -3.46
C LEU A 96 14.56 -3.30 -2.80
N ASP A 97 14.41 -4.46 -3.40
CA ASP A 97 15.03 -5.70 -2.99
C ASP A 97 15.13 -6.72 -4.14
N PRO A 98 16.34 -7.06 -4.62
CA PRO A 98 16.52 -7.99 -5.74
C PRO A 98 16.00 -9.41 -5.50
N ALA A 99 15.80 -9.81 -4.24
CA ALA A 99 15.27 -11.13 -3.91
C ALA A 99 13.76 -11.23 -4.03
N LEU A 100 13.04 -10.09 -4.09
CA LEU A 100 11.61 -10.07 -4.30
C LEU A 100 11.27 -10.44 -5.74
N LYS A 101 10.38 -11.41 -5.88
CA LYS A 101 9.88 -11.92 -7.17
C LYS A 101 8.36 -11.87 -7.19
N PRO A 102 7.73 -11.72 -8.35
CA PRO A 102 6.28 -11.82 -8.46
C PRO A 102 5.77 -13.08 -7.78
N ALA A 103 4.79 -12.92 -6.91
CA ALA A 103 4.20 -14.02 -6.18
C ALA A 103 3.31 -14.86 -7.09
N LYS A 104 3.35 -16.19 -6.89
CA LYS A 104 2.43 -17.13 -7.53
C LYS A 104 1.13 -17.22 -6.72
N ARG A 105 0.11 -17.80 -7.34
CA ARG A 105 -1.17 -18.03 -6.67
C ARG A 105 -0.97 -18.83 -5.37
N GLY A 106 -1.50 -18.31 -4.27
CA GLY A 106 -1.43 -18.96 -2.96
C GLY A 106 -0.17 -18.65 -2.15
N GLU A 107 0.82 -17.96 -2.72
CA GLU A 107 1.99 -17.52 -1.96
C GLU A 107 1.65 -16.26 -1.10
N PRO A 108 2.19 -16.16 0.11
CA PRO A 108 2.03 -14.96 0.93
C PRO A 108 2.80 -13.79 0.31
N PHE A 109 2.24 -12.59 0.42
CA PHE A 109 2.87 -11.38 -0.07
C PHE A 109 3.70 -10.72 1.03
N GLN A 110 4.91 -10.31 0.70
CA GLN A 110 5.75 -9.44 1.55
C GLN A 110 5.63 -7.98 1.13
N VAL A 111 5.45 -7.75 -0.17
CA VAL A 111 5.15 -6.44 -0.74
C VAL A 111 3.97 -6.58 -1.70
N VAL A 112 3.06 -5.63 -1.65
CA VAL A 112 1.97 -5.51 -2.63
C VAL A 112 2.03 -4.12 -3.24
N VAL A 113 1.94 -4.03 -4.55
CA VAL A 113 1.81 -2.76 -5.27
C VAL A 113 0.40 -2.65 -5.79
N HIS A 114 -0.32 -1.63 -5.32
CA HIS A 114 -1.65 -1.28 -5.78
C HIS A 114 -1.54 -0.17 -6.82
N THR A 115 -2.17 -0.35 -7.95
CA THR A 115 -2.23 0.64 -9.02
C THR A 115 -3.63 1.24 -9.07
N LEU A 116 -3.71 2.56 -8.98
CA LEU A 116 -4.96 3.30 -9.04
C LEU A 116 -5.21 3.80 -10.46
N TYR A 117 -6.33 3.41 -11.04
CA TYR A 117 -6.78 3.83 -12.39
C TYR A 117 -7.83 4.94 -12.34
N ARG A 118 -8.09 5.51 -11.19
CA ARG A 118 -9.01 6.65 -11.03
C ARG A 118 -8.36 7.95 -11.49
N GLN A 119 -9.19 8.95 -11.84
CA GLN A 119 -8.71 10.21 -12.39
C GLN A 119 -7.90 11.08 -11.42
N LYS A 120 -8.11 10.95 -10.11
CA LYS A 120 -7.38 11.69 -9.09
C LYS A 120 -7.01 10.76 -7.94
N SER A 121 -5.75 10.84 -7.55
CA SER A 121 -5.21 10.21 -6.35
C SER A 121 -4.69 11.31 -5.44
N PHE A 122 -5.01 11.21 -4.14
CA PHE A 122 -4.57 12.16 -3.14
C PHE A 122 -3.57 11.47 -2.24
N PHE A 123 -2.30 11.82 -2.39
CA PHE A 123 -1.25 11.37 -1.50
C PHE A 123 -0.88 12.49 -0.53
N THR A 124 -0.65 12.13 0.73
CA THR A 124 -0.20 13.07 1.77
C THR A 124 1.31 12.97 1.89
N GLU A 125 2.00 14.10 1.79
CA GLU A 125 3.45 14.15 2.00
C GLU A 125 3.76 14.43 3.48
N ALA A 126 4.56 13.57 4.08
CA ALA A 126 5.08 13.77 5.43
C ALA A 126 6.33 14.66 5.42
N ASN A 127 6.75 15.13 6.60
CA ASN A 127 7.88 16.03 6.76
C ASN A 127 9.21 15.47 6.22
N ASP A 128 9.36 14.14 6.20
CA ASP A 128 10.54 13.45 5.63
C ASP A 128 10.45 13.23 4.12
N GLY A 129 9.42 13.77 3.47
CA GLY A 129 9.16 13.62 2.05
C GLY A 129 8.55 12.27 1.65
N THR A 130 8.20 11.41 2.61
CA THR A 130 7.47 10.18 2.35
C THR A 130 6.03 10.50 1.94
N LEU A 131 5.57 9.89 0.85
CA LEU A 131 4.18 9.96 0.44
C LEU A 131 3.38 8.84 1.09
N TYR A 132 2.23 9.17 1.62
CA TYR A 132 1.26 8.22 2.15
C TYR A 132 0.00 8.23 1.32
N ALA A 133 -0.58 7.04 1.08
CA ALA A 133 -1.88 6.93 0.45
C ALA A 133 -2.94 7.59 1.31
N ASP A 134 -4.05 8.01 0.70
CA ASP A 134 -5.15 8.56 1.46
C ASP A 134 -5.77 7.52 2.42
N GLU A 135 -6.54 8.01 3.37
CA GLU A 135 -7.13 7.18 4.43
C GLU A 135 -8.05 6.09 3.89
N VAL A 136 -8.77 6.37 2.79
CA VAL A 136 -9.67 5.39 2.17
C VAL A 136 -8.88 4.26 1.54
N GLU A 137 -7.78 4.57 0.85
CA GLU A 137 -6.88 3.55 0.28
C GLU A 137 -6.24 2.70 1.38
N CYS A 138 -5.79 3.30 2.47
CA CYS A 138 -5.25 2.56 3.61
C CYS A 138 -6.30 1.61 4.22
N LEU A 139 -7.55 2.06 4.33
CA LEU A 139 -8.65 1.24 4.82
C LEU A 139 -8.94 0.05 3.89
N LEU A 140 -8.92 0.28 2.58
CA LEU A 140 -9.08 -0.79 1.57
C LEU A 140 -7.95 -1.81 1.65
N ASP A 141 -6.71 -1.36 1.83
CA ASP A 141 -5.55 -2.23 1.98
C ASP A 141 -5.67 -3.12 3.21
N LEU A 142 -6.12 -2.57 4.34
CA LEU A 142 -6.38 -3.34 5.56
C LEU A 142 -7.46 -4.39 5.35
N HIS A 143 -8.53 -4.03 4.65
CA HIS A 143 -9.62 -4.94 4.30
C HIS A 143 -9.13 -6.08 3.38
N GLU A 144 -8.39 -5.76 2.33
CA GLU A 144 -7.81 -6.74 1.40
C GLU A 144 -6.84 -7.69 2.09
N ALA A 145 -6.05 -7.17 3.03
CA ALA A 145 -5.14 -7.96 3.86
C ALA A 145 -5.86 -8.80 4.93
N ARG A 146 -7.19 -8.73 5.02
CA ARG A 146 -8.03 -9.40 6.02
C ARG A 146 -7.68 -9.02 7.47
N LEU A 147 -7.23 -7.80 7.66
CA LEU A 147 -6.98 -7.19 8.97
C LEU A 147 -8.24 -6.47 9.47
N GLU A 148 -9.30 -7.25 9.69
CA GLU A 148 -10.65 -6.72 9.97
C GLU A 148 -10.70 -5.87 11.23
N GLN A 149 -10.02 -6.28 12.30
CA GLN A 149 -9.98 -5.54 13.55
C GLN A 149 -9.31 -4.18 13.36
N GLN A 150 -8.16 -4.14 12.70
CA GLN A 150 -7.44 -2.90 12.38
C GLN A 150 -8.26 -2.01 11.44
N ALA A 151 -8.93 -2.60 10.45
CA ALA A 151 -9.80 -1.87 9.54
C ALA A 151 -10.98 -1.20 10.29
N LEU A 152 -11.59 -1.90 11.23
CA LEU A 152 -12.67 -1.34 12.07
C LEU A 152 -12.16 -0.21 12.97
N GLU A 153 -11.04 -0.40 13.65
CA GLU A 153 -10.41 0.62 14.50
C GLU A 153 -10.08 1.88 13.69
N PHE A 154 -9.55 1.71 12.49
CA PHE A 154 -9.24 2.82 11.59
C PHE A 154 -10.50 3.51 11.08
N LEU A 155 -11.54 2.75 10.72
CA LEU A 155 -12.83 3.28 10.29
C LEU A 155 -13.50 4.09 11.40
N GLU A 156 -13.44 3.65 12.64
CA GLU A 156 -13.98 4.40 13.80
C GLU A 156 -13.29 5.75 13.97
N LYS A 157 -11.98 5.82 13.72
CA LYS A 157 -11.25 7.09 13.72
C LYS A 157 -11.72 8.03 12.61
N LEU A 158 -11.95 7.49 11.41
CA LEU A 158 -12.36 8.28 10.24
C LEU A 158 -13.82 8.77 10.35
N THR A 159 -14.63 8.07 11.13
CA THR A 159 -16.05 8.42 11.32
C THR A 159 -16.16 9.38 12.49
N PRO A 160 -16.51 10.68 12.27
CA PRO A 160 -16.72 11.58 13.37
C PRO A 160 -17.84 11.04 14.26
N ARG A 161 -17.55 10.83 15.53
CA ARG A 161 -18.59 10.53 16.52
C ARG A 161 -19.58 11.69 16.46
N LYS A 162 -20.79 11.41 16.01
CA LYS A 162 -21.92 12.33 16.24
C LYS A 162 -22.04 12.45 17.74
N ASN A 163 -21.57 13.56 18.30
CA ASN A 163 -21.87 13.92 19.66
C ASN A 163 -23.40 14.06 19.73
N SER A 164 -24.01 13.09 20.32
CA SER A 164 -25.40 13.12 20.76
C SER A 164 -25.51 13.99 22.00
#